data_17ec21c70fdcb7fd568c4c94dba3a037
#
_entry.id   17ec21c70fdcb7fd568c4c94dba3a037
#
_cell.length_a   1.000
_cell.length_b   1.000
_cell.length_c   1.000
_cell.angle_alpha   90.00
_cell.angle_beta   90.00
_cell.angle_gamma   90.00
#
_symmetry.space_group_name_H-M   'P 1'
#
loop_
_entity.id
_entity.type
_entity.pdbx_description
1 polymer ?
#
loop_
_entity_poly.entity_id
_entity_poly.type
_entity_poly.pdbx_seq_one_letter_code
_entity_poly.pdbx_strand_id
1 'polypeptide(L)'
;MISRRLLLAAPIALAACDRFASAAPAPGPEAAPLKDILPCPFGATGMTWQLDQADWIAQTLKHCSQLTPEWEQKMERTLGPGFTYDFEPSDRVVGFARDNGLRVHGHTVIWYSQGAEVFDDATVPRDRFAAEYDRYISTFVGRYKGQMAGWDVVNEPVAEDGEGLRDCHWSRALGMDGYMVRAFEQAKAADPDAVLFLNEYNLENIPKKGATFLKLVERLLKLGAPIGGIGTQSHLDIEIPAGQITAFMRDAASLGLPIHVSELDFPMQREGRMPDLRSVADKRAQQVARVGELAEAYLALPERQRYAFTTWGLRDIDSWLVREGKSSDSPLLLDAEGRANPAYQAVVAAVG
;
A
#
# COMPACT_ATOMS: atom_id res chain seq x y z
N MET A 1 45.11 -62.97 -43.50
CA MET A 1 44.39 -62.03 -44.42
C MET A 1 43.50 -61.17 -43.51
N ILE A 2 43.96 -59.98 -43.22
CA ILE A 2 43.26 -59.03 -42.33
C ILE A 2 42.82 -57.84 -43.16
N SER A 3 41.50 -57.68 -43.29
CA SER A 3 40.88 -56.59 -44.01
C SER A 3 40.85 -55.31 -43.18
N ARG A 4 41.49 -54.25 -43.70
CA ARG A 4 41.42 -52.88 -43.11
C ARG A 4 40.15 -52.19 -43.60
N ARG A 5 39.26 -51.86 -42.73
CA ARG A 5 38.14 -50.93 -42.96
C ARG A 5 38.61 -49.51 -42.68
N LEU A 6 38.55 -48.67 -43.66
CA LEU A 6 38.73 -47.22 -43.58
C LEU A 6 37.51 -46.62 -42.84
N LEU A 7 37.78 -45.89 -41.79
CA LEU A 7 36.81 -45.00 -41.15
C LEU A 7 36.96 -43.61 -41.81
N LEU A 8 35.93 -43.19 -42.50
CA LEU A 8 35.77 -41.82 -42.98
C LEU A 8 35.26 -40.95 -41.81
N ALA A 9 36.07 -40.01 -41.38
CA ALA A 9 35.69 -38.97 -40.44
C ALA A 9 35.00 -37.82 -41.20
N ALA A 10 33.73 -37.58 -40.92
CA ALA A 10 33.03 -36.40 -41.39
C ALA A 10 33.30 -35.21 -40.41
N PRO A 11 33.54 -34.00 -40.89
CA PRO A 11 33.68 -32.85 -40.02
C PRO A 11 32.31 -32.42 -39.52
N ILE A 12 32.16 -32.35 -38.16
CA ILE A 12 31.03 -31.74 -37.51
C ILE A 12 31.23 -30.22 -37.64
N ALA A 13 30.40 -29.58 -38.44
CA ALA A 13 30.29 -28.13 -38.46
C ALA A 13 29.60 -27.67 -37.15
N LEU A 14 30.35 -27.04 -36.24
CA LEU A 14 29.76 -26.29 -35.16
C LEU A 14 29.05 -25.07 -35.75
N ALA A 15 27.72 -25.11 -35.78
CA ALA A 15 26.91 -23.93 -35.99
C ALA A 15 27.07 -23.03 -34.76
N ALA A 16 27.74 -21.89 -34.94
CA ALA A 16 27.73 -20.82 -33.95
C ALA A 16 26.29 -20.28 -33.83
N CYS A 17 25.62 -20.60 -32.74
CA CYS A 17 24.42 -19.88 -32.34
C CYS A 17 24.84 -18.46 -31.90
N ASP A 18 24.75 -17.51 -32.83
CA ASP A 18 24.72 -16.09 -32.46
C ASP A 18 23.54 -15.89 -31.51
N ARG A 19 23.87 -15.75 -30.20
CA ARG A 19 22.93 -15.23 -29.23
C ARG A 19 22.66 -13.78 -29.62
N PHE A 20 21.52 -13.54 -30.23
CA PHE A 20 20.96 -12.19 -30.26
C PHE A 20 20.76 -11.77 -28.79
N ALA A 21 21.75 -11.13 -28.20
CA ALA A 21 21.56 -10.34 -27.03
C ALA A 21 20.60 -9.22 -27.44
N SER A 22 19.31 -9.36 -27.07
CA SER A 22 18.38 -8.26 -27.19
C SER A 22 18.99 -7.11 -26.38
N ALA A 23 19.44 -6.08 -27.10
CA ALA A 23 19.91 -4.87 -26.44
C ALA A 23 18.76 -4.39 -25.53
N ALA A 24 19.06 -4.18 -24.26
CA ALA A 24 18.11 -3.53 -23.36
C ALA A 24 17.62 -2.24 -24.03
N PRO A 25 16.32 -1.95 -24.01
CA PRO A 25 15.81 -0.72 -24.58
C PRO A 25 16.59 0.47 -23.98
N ALA A 26 16.91 1.45 -24.82
CA ALA A 26 17.60 2.65 -24.37
C ALA A 26 16.85 3.24 -23.16
N PRO A 27 17.55 3.70 -22.13
CA PRO A 27 16.90 4.30 -20.97
C PRO A 27 15.97 5.41 -21.46
N GLY A 28 14.71 5.35 -21.02
CA GLY A 28 13.74 6.41 -21.28
C GLY A 28 14.20 7.75 -20.68
N PRO A 29 13.58 8.86 -21.07
CA PRO A 29 13.89 10.15 -20.47
C PRO A 29 13.70 10.07 -18.94
N GLU A 30 14.54 10.79 -18.21
CA GLU A 30 14.44 10.87 -16.77
C GLU A 30 13.05 11.37 -16.37
N ALA A 31 12.39 10.63 -15.46
CA ALA A 31 11.05 10.98 -15.00
C ALA A 31 11.04 12.31 -14.24
N ALA A 32 10.14 13.21 -14.60
CA ALA A 32 9.87 14.40 -13.81
C ALA A 32 9.30 13.99 -12.44
N PRO A 33 9.59 14.72 -11.33
CA PRO A 33 9.12 14.32 -10.01
C PRO A 33 7.58 14.28 -9.89
N LEU A 34 7.01 13.17 -9.44
CA LEU A 34 5.54 13.04 -9.28
C LEU A 34 4.96 14.07 -8.31
N LYS A 35 5.70 14.44 -7.26
CA LYS A 35 5.27 15.47 -6.31
C LYS A 35 5.09 16.86 -6.93
N ASP A 36 5.75 17.12 -8.08
CA ASP A 36 5.67 18.39 -8.79
C ASP A 36 4.61 18.37 -9.90
N ILE A 37 4.19 17.16 -10.32
CA ILE A 37 3.21 16.96 -11.38
C ILE A 37 1.80 16.82 -10.80
N LEU A 38 1.64 16.02 -9.76
CA LEU A 38 0.32 15.73 -9.20
C LEU A 38 -0.21 16.93 -8.39
N PRO A 39 -1.50 17.28 -8.55
CA PRO A 39 -2.15 18.35 -7.78
C PRO A 39 -2.55 17.87 -6.35
N CYS A 40 -1.82 16.91 -5.81
CA CYS A 40 -1.95 16.36 -4.46
C CYS A 40 -0.61 15.78 -4.05
N PRO A 41 -0.36 15.54 -2.75
CA PRO A 41 0.85 14.88 -2.30
C PRO A 41 1.01 13.50 -2.95
N PHE A 42 2.21 13.24 -3.49
CA PHE A 42 2.63 11.89 -3.87
C PHE A 42 3.46 11.29 -2.74
N GLY A 43 3.17 10.05 -2.36
CA GLY A 43 3.85 9.31 -1.32
C GLY A 43 4.34 7.94 -1.77
N ALA A 44 5.26 7.39 -0.96
CA ALA A 44 5.67 6.00 -1.02
C ALA A 44 5.81 5.45 0.40
N THR A 45 5.87 4.13 0.55
CA THR A 45 6.28 3.55 1.83
C THR A 45 7.79 3.53 1.98
N GLY A 46 8.23 3.50 3.24
CA GLY A 46 9.63 3.36 3.58
C GLY A 46 9.83 2.59 4.88
N MET A 47 10.98 1.91 4.96
CA MET A 47 11.40 1.12 6.10
C MET A 47 12.77 1.58 6.61
N THR A 48 13.07 1.29 7.87
CA THR A 48 14.35 1.72 8.52
C THR A 48 15.60 1.29 7.76
N TRP A 49 15.63 0.08 7.17
CA TRP A 49 16.78 -0.41 6.43
C TRP A 49 17.04 0.36 5.12
N GLN A 50 16.03 1.03 4.58
CA GLN A 50 16.15 1.86 3.38
C GLN A 50 16.77 3.23 3.67
N LEU A 51 16.70 3.69 4.93
CA LEU A 51 17.27 4.98 5.36
C LEU A 51 18.80 5.02 5.29
N ASP A 52 19.44 3.87 5.11
CA ASP A 52 20.88 3.76 4.91
C ASP A 52 21.27 3.61 3.42
N GLN A 53 20.29 3.67 2.49
CA GLN A 53 20.50 3.52 1.05
C GLN A 53 20.43 4.87 0.34
N ALA A 54 21.58 5.38 -0.08
CA ALA A 54 21.70 6.70 -0.71
C ALA A 54 20.86 6.84 -1.99
N ASP A 55 20.73 5.79 -2.78
CA ASP A 55 19.92 5.76 -4.00
C ASP A 55 18.42 5.81 -3.69
N TRP A 56 17.94 5.05 -2.70
CA TRP A 56 16.55 5.10 -2.25
C TRP A 56 16.21 6.49 -1.70
N ILE A 57 17.09 7.05 -0.86
CA ILE A 57 16.93 8.41 -0.32
C ILE A 57 16.79 9.43 -1.46
N ALA A 58 17.73 9.38 -2.42
CA ALA A 58 17.71 10.32 -3.54
C ALA A 58 16.42 10.23 -4.36
N GLN A 59 15.94 9.03 -4.65
CA GLN A 59 14.68 8.82 -5.40
C GLN A 59 13.47 9.22 -4.57
N THR A 60 13.43 8.91 -3.28
CA THR A 60 12.35 9.32 -2.38
C THR A 60 12.24 10.84 -2.32
N LEU A 61 13.33 11.53 -2.08
CA LEU A 61 13.34 13.00 -2.01
C LEU A 61 13.05 13.66 -3.36
N LYS A 62 13.36 13.00 -4.46
CA LYS A 62 13.02 13.45 -5.80
C LYS A 62 11.50 13.38 -6.05
N HIS A 63 10.89 12.24 -5.80
CA HIS A 63 9.52 11.95 -6.24
C HIS A 63 8.44 12.24 -5.20
N CYS A 64 8.75 12.09 -3.89
CA CYS A 64 7.75 12.11 -2.83
C CYS A 64 7.68 13.45 -2.09
N SER A 65 6.48 13.80 -1.65
CA SER A 65 6.18 14.83 -0.64
C SER A 65 5.55 14.23 0.62
N GLN A 66 5.32 12.92 0.63
CA GLN A 66 4.78 12.17 1.77
C GLN A 66 5.51 10.83 1.91
N LEU A 67 5.66 10.36 3.15
CA LEU A 67 6.20 9.05 3.48
C LEU A 67 5.24 8.31 4.43
N THR A 68 5.06 7.00 4.21
CA THR A 68 4.31 6.12 5.11
C THR A 68 5.26 5.05 5.64
N PRO A 69 5.45 4.89 6.97
CA PRO A 69 6.20 3.77 7.52
C PRO A 69 5.52 2.45 7.16
N GLU A 70 6.22 1.55 6.43
CA GLU A 70 5.60 0.32 5.91
C GLU A 70 5.38 -0.72 7.01
N TRP A 71 6.27 -0.78 7.98
CA TRP A 71 6.30 -1.83 9.01
C TRP A 71 6.43 -1.29 10.44
N GLU A 72 7.20 -0.22 10.61
CA GLU A 72 7.69 0.24 11.91
C GLU A 72 6.60 0.78 12.83
N GLN A 73 5.41 1.08 12.31
CA GLN A 73 4.26 1.55 13.07
C GLN A 73 3.20 0.49 13.31
N LYS A 74 3.40 -0.74 12.82
CA LYS A 74 2.49 -1.84 13.09
C LYS A 74 2.61 -2.29 14.56
N MET A 75 1.49 -2.69 15.16
CA MET A 75 1.40 -2.99 16.60
C MET A 75 2.47 -3.98 17.07
N GLU A 76 2.73 -5.04 16.31
CA GLU A 76 3.73 -6.05 16.66
C GLU A 76 5.18 -5.52 16.68
N ARG A 77 5.42 -4.34 16.09
CA ARG A 77 6.73 -3.67 16.14
C ARG A 77 6.83 -2.65 17.26
N THR A 78 5.70 -2.11 17.67
CA THR A 78 5.66 -1.02 18.65
C THR A 78 5.29 -1.47 20.06
N LEU A 79 4.65 -2.65 20.19
CA LEU A 79 4.15 -3.16 21.47
C LEU A 79 4.66 -4.57 21.75
N GLY A 80 5.44 -4.71 22.80
CA GLY A 80 5.97 -5.98 23.29
C GLY A 80 5.28 -6.50 24.56
N PRO A 81 5.71 -7.67 25.04
CA PRO A 81 5.17 -8.30 26.24
C PRO A 81 5.14 -7.35 27.44
N GLY A 82 4.10 -7.45 28.27
CA GLY A 82 3.92 -6.60 29.44
C GLY A 82 3.63 -5.13 29.13
N PHE A 83 3.12 -4.85 27.93
CA PHE A 83 2.85 -3.46 27.46
C PHE A 83 4.11 -2.58 27.42
N THR A 84 5.24 -3.17 27.07
CA THR A 84 6.47 -2.42 26.79
C THR A 84 6.44 -1.86 25.37
N TYR A 85 6.90 -0.64 25.19
CA TYR A 85 6.90 0.03 23.89
C TYR A 85 8.30 0.14 23.32
N ASP A 86 8.44 -0.17 22.04
CA ASP A 86 9.65 0.11 21.24
C ASP A 86 9.26 1.02 20.07
N PHE A 87 9.59 2.30 20.19
CA PHE A 87 9.32 3.29 19.15
C PHE A 87 10.56 3.66 18.33
N GLU A 88 11.74 3.13 18.68
CA GLU A 88 12.99 3.53 18.01
C GLU A 88 12.92 3.38 16.49
N PRO A 89 12.48 2.24 15.92
CA PRO A 89 12.38 2.10 14.46
C PRO A 89 11.42 3.10 13.82
N SER A 90 10.25 3.31 14.44
CA SER A 90 9.27 4.29 13.97
C SER A 90 9.80 5.72 14.04
N ASP A 91 10.47 6.08 15.16
CA ASP A 91 11.08 7.39 15.34
C ASP A 91 12.12 7.71 14.27
N ARG A 92 12.88 6.71 13.82
CA ARG A 92 13.86 6.88 12.74
C ARG A 92 13.20 7.25 11.42
N VAL A 93 12.11 6.54 11.04
CA VAL A 93 11.39 6.83 9.78
C VAL A 93 10.70 8.18 9.85
N VAL A 94 10.01 8.48 10.96
CA VAL A 94 9.34 9.78 11.17
C VAL A 94 10.36 10.92 11.23
N GLY A 95 11.48 10.71 11.92
CA GLY A 95 12.59 11.67 12.00
C GLY A 95 13.18 11.97 10.62
N PHE A 96 13.45 10.94 9.80
CA PHE A 96 13.91 11.10 8.44
C PHE A 96 12.92 11.95 7.60
N ALA A 97 11.63 11.63 7.66
CA ALA A 97 10.62 12.38 6.93
C ALA A 97 10.59 13.87 7.34
N ARG A 98 10.53 14.12 8.66
CA ARG A 98 10.56 15.50 9.21
C ARG A 98 11.79 16.28 8.78
N ASP A 99 12.99 15.69 8.91
CA ASP A 99 14.27 16.34 8.64
C ASP A 99 14.45 16.64 7.14
N ASN A 100 13.67 15.97 6.28
CA ASN A 100 13.64 16.20 4.83
C ASN A 100 12.36 16.90 4.34
N GLY A 101 11.51 17.41 5.23
CA GLY A 101 10.31 18.18 4.86
C GLY A 101 9.19 17.34 4.22
N LEU A 102 9.18 16.03 4.43
CA LEU A 102 8.11 15.15 3.96
C LEU A 102 6.97 15.12 4.99
N ARG A 103 5.73 15.10 4.50
CA ARG A 103 4.57 14.74 5.32
C ARG A 103 4.69 13.28 5.75
N VAL A 104 4.11 12.92 6.90
CA VAL A 104 4.03 11.52 7.33
C VAL A 104 2.56 11.10 7.42
N HIS A 105 2.25 9.95 6.84
CA HIS A 105 1.00 9.25 7.05
C HIS A 105 1.26 8.02 7.93
N GLY A 106 0.60 7.95 9.08
CA GLY A 106 0.80 6.86 10.05
C GLY A 106 0.04 5.60 9.66
N HIS A 107 0.72 4.45 9.65
CA HIS A 107 0.16 3.15 9.27
C HIS A 107 0.71 2.05 10.18
N THR A 108 -0.11 1.37 10.96
CA THR A 108 -1.53 1.51 11.26
C THR A 108 -1.76 1.32 12.75
N VAL A 109 -2.84 1.92 13.30
CA VAL A 109 -3.07 1.87 14.74
C VAL A 109 -3.69 0.53 15.14
N ILE A 110 -4.80 0.15 14.53
CA ILE A 110 -5.53 -1.11 14.81
C ILE A 110 -5.71 -1.90 13.51
N TRP A 111 -5.23 -3.12 13.52
CA TRP A 111 -5.35 -4.06 12.41
C TRP A 111 -5.74 -5.45 12.93
N TYR A 112 -6.62 -6.16 12.22
CA TYR A 112 -7.11 -7.49 12.63
C TYR A 112 -6.02 -8.56 12.62
N SER A 113 -5.05 -8.41 11.70
CA SER A 113 -3.98 -9.39 11.45
C SER A 113 -2.87 -9.35 12.50
N GLN A 114 -2.80 -8.29 13.28
CA GLN A 114 -1.81 -8.11 14.32
C GLN A 114 -2.51 -7.83 15.65
N GLY A 115 -2.35 -8.75 16.57
CA GLY A 115 -2.60 -8.52 17.96
C GLY A 115 -1.30 -8.79 18.68
N ALA A 116 -0.76 -7.83 19.42
CA ALA A 116 0.33 -8.15 20.31
C ALA A 116 -0.10 -9.30 21.23
N GLU A 117 0.80 -10.25 21.51
CA GLU A 117 0.53 -11.39 22.43
C GLU A 117 -0.15 -10.98 23.72
N VAL A 118 0.12 -9.77 24.15
CA VAL A 118 -0.49 -9.12 25.31
C VAL A 118 -2.02 -9.03 25.24
N PHE A 119 -2.59 -8.84 24.03
CA PHE A 119 -4.03 -8.79 23.82
C PHE A 119 -4.64 -10.17 23.55
N ASP A 120 -3.82 -11.13 23.17
CA ASP A 120 -4.23 -12.53 22.94
C ASP A 120 -4.26 -13.34 24.25
N ASP A 121 -3.79 -12.76 25.36
CA ASP A 121 -3.87 -13.38 26.66
C ASP A 121 -5.34 -13.48 27.11
N ALA A 122 -5.90 -14.69 26.98
CA ALA A 122 -7.25 -15.02 27.41
C ALA A 122 -7.50 -14.75 28.92
N THR A 123 -6.44 -14.51 29.68
CA THR A 123 -6.51 -14.19 31.12
C THR A 123 -6.81 -12.71 31.40
N VAL A 124 -6.72 -11.83 30.40
CA VAL A 124 -7.01 -10.40 30.57
C VAL A 124 -8.52 -10.19 30.68
N PRO A 125 -9.05 -9.73 31.81
CA PRO A 125 -10.46 -9.39 31.95
C PRO A 125 -10.93 -8.34 30.94
N ARG A 126 -12.18 -8.42 30.52
CA ARG A 126 -12.74 -7.55 29.47
C ARG A 126 -12.62 -6.05 29.78
N ASP A 127 -12.81 -5.66 31.02
CA ASP A 127 -12.66 -4.28 31.49
C ASP A 127 -11.20 -3.82 31.40
N ARG A 128 -10.25 -4.67 31.76
CA ARG A 128 -8.83 -4.42 31.59
C ARG A 128 -8.44 -4.36 30.11
N PHE A 129 -9.01 -5.23 29.27
CA PHE A 129 -8.79 -5.21 27.83
C PHE A 129 -9.13 -3.84 27.23
N ALA A 130 -10.29 -3.29 27.57
CA ALA A 130 -10.71 -1.98 27.09
C ALA A 130 -9.74 -0.87 27.53
N ALA A 131 -9.28 -0.89 28.78
CA ALA A 131 -8.33 0.09 29.29
C ALA A 131 -6.95 0.01 28.62
N GLU A 132 -6.46 -1.20 28.35
CA GLU A 132 -5.18 -1.40 27.66
C GLU A 132 -5.28 -1.03 26.18
N TYR A 133 -6.41 -1.30 25.54
CA TYR A 133 -6.69 -0.86 24.17
C TYR A 133 -6.62 0.67 24.03
N ASP A 134 -7.28 1.40 24.94
CA ASP A 134 -7.23 2.86 24.97
C ASP A 134 -5.83 3.37 25.24
N ARG A 135 -5.14 2.75 26.19
CA ARG A 135 -3.77 3.12 26.56
C ARG A 135 -2.82 2.94 25.38
N TYR A 136 -2.93 1.83 24.64
CA TYR A 136 -2.12 1.62 23.43
C TYR A 136 -2.34 2.76 22.43
N ILE A 137 -3.59 3.01 22.05
CA ILE A 137 -3.91 4.02 21.05
C ILE A 137 -3.45 5.41 21.49
N SER A 138 -3.79 5.81 22.72
CA SER A 138 -3.42 7.13 23.24
C SER A 138 -1.92 7.31 23.38
N THR A 139 -1.18 6.26 23.76
CA THR A 139 0.29 6.29 23.87
C THR A 139 0.93 6.36 22.50
N PHE A 140 0.52 5.50 21.57
CA PHE A 140 1.12 5.40 20.24
C PHE A 140 0.82 6.64 19.40
N VAL A 141 -0.44 7.02 19.26
CA VAL A 141 -0.85 8.20 18.48
C VAL A 141 -0.34 9.48 19.15
N GLY A 142 -0.42 9.56 20.47
CA GLY A 142 0.03 10.71 21.26
C GLY A 142 1.54 10.98 21.16
N ARG A 143 2.36 9.93 20.97
CA ARG A 143 3.80 10.09 20.73
C ARG A 143 4.10 10.96 19.54
N TYR A 144 3.30 10.85 18.49
CA TYR A 144 3.52 11.56 17.22
C TYR A 144 2.55 12.73 17.02
N LYS A 145 1.90 13.20 18.09
CA LYS A 145 0.95 14.32 18.04
C LYS A 145 1.52 15.51 17.28
N GLY A 146 0.77 15.97 16.27
CA GLY A 146 1.14 17.10 15.42
C GLY A 146 2.27 16.81 14.41
N GLN A 147 2.73 15.56 14.30
CA GLN A 147 3.76 15.16 13.34
C GLN A 147 3.16 14.36 12.17
N MET A 148 1.94 13.85 12.32
CA MET A 148 1.25 13.07 11.30
C MET A 148 0.24 13.93 10.55
N ALA A 149 0.23 13.83 9.23
CA ALA A 149 -0.82 14.44 8.42
C ALA A 149 -2.14 13.65 8.53
N GLY A 150 -2.05 12.36 8.79
CA GLY A 150 -3.18 11.47 9.03
C GLY A 150 -2.73 10.11 9.54
N TRP A 151 -3.71 9.31 9.96
CA TRP A 151 -3.54 7.96 10.50
C TRP A 151 -4.53 6.98 9.88
N ASP A 152 -4.07 5.81 9.47
CA ASP A 152 -4.93 4.64 9.31
C ASP A 152 -5.29 4.10 10.70
N VAL A 153 -6.43 4.55 11.24
CA VAL A 153 -6.83 4.24 12.61
C VAL A 153 -7.33 2.81 12.72
N VAL A 154 -8.15 2.38 11.76
CA VAL A 154 -8.59 0.99 11.64
C VAL A 154 -8.30 0.51 10.23
N ASN A 155 -7.58 -0.61 10.15
CA ASN A 155 -7.18 -1.23 8.90
C ASN A 155 -7.93 -2.55 8.67
N GLU A 156 -8.51 -2.71 7.47
CA GLU A 156 -9.09 -3.95 6.94
C GLU A 156 -10.20 -4.59 7.78
N PRO A 157 -11.24 -3.84 8.15
CA PRO A 157 -12.32 -4.39 8.98
C PRO A 157 -13.34 -5.24 8.23
N VAL A 158 -13.36 -5.22 6.89
CA VAL A 158 -14.34 -5.96 6.07
C VAL A 158 -13.85 -7.37 5.79
N ALA A 159 -14.74 -8.36 5.86
CA ALA A 159 -14.44 -9.74 5.54
C ALA A 159 -13.96 -9.90 4.09
N GLU A 160 -13.16 -10.94 3.82
CA GLU A 160 -12.50 -11.14 2.51
C GLU A 160 -13.49 -11.23 1.34
N ASP A 161 -14.61 -11.91 1.56
CA ASP A 161 -15.69 -12.09 0.57
C ASP A 161 -16.60 -10.85 0.42
N GLY A 162 -16.40 -9.83 1.25
CA GLY A 162 -17.24 -8.64 1.32
C GLY A 162 -18.61 -8.88 1.98
N GLU A 163 -18.85 -10.04 2.61
CA GLU A 163 -20.13 -10.37 3.26
C GLU A 163 -20.18 -10.00 4.74
N GLY A 164 -19.77 -8.81 5.09
CA GLY A 164 -19.82 -8.35 6.47
C GLY A 164 -18.45 -7.95 6.98
N LEU A 165 -18.29 -7.93 8.30
CA LEU A 165 -17.08 -7.49 8.96
C LEU A 165 -16.26 -8.70 9.46
N ARG A 166 -14.95 -8.50 9.58
CA ARG A 166 -14.04 -9.51 10.13
C ARG A 166 -14.34 -9.78 11.59
N ASP A 167 -14.52 -11.04 11.93
CA ASP A 167 -14.46 -11.48 13.32
C ASP A 167 -13.00 -11.58 13.75
N CYS A 168 -12.59 -10.68 14.64
CA CYS A 168 -11.22 -10.61 15.15
C CYS A 168 -11.24 -10.46 16.68
N HIS A 169 -10.08 -10.53 17.34
CA HIS A 169 -10.02 -10.42 18.80
C HIS A 169 -10.53 -9.07 19.32
N TRP A 170 -10.37 -7.99 18.54
CA TRP A 170 -10.92 -6.67 18.90
C TRP A 170 -12.44 -6.67 18.92
N SER A 171 -13.07 -7.22 17.87
CA SER A 171 -14.52 -7.28 17.76
C SER A 171 -15.15 -8.21 18.79
N ARG A 172 -14.48 -9.31 19.14
CA ARG A 172 -14.94 -10.23 20.20
C ARG A 172 -14.85 -9.60 21.58
N ALA A 173 -13.81 -8.82 21.85
CA ALA A 173 -13.61 -8.19 23.15
C ALA A 173 -14.47 -6.94 23.35
N LEU A 174 -14.60 -6.08 22.35
CA LEU A 174 -15.18 -4.73 22.47
C LEU A 174 -16.48 -4.53 21.66
N GLY A 175 -16.92 -5.55 20.93
CA GLY A 175 -18.05 -5.46 20.02
C GLY A 175 -17.64 -5.00 18.61
N MET A 176 -18.42 -5.43 17.61
CA MET A 176 -18.06 -5.27 16.21
C MET A 176 -17.87 -3.81 15.78
N ASP A 177 -18.78 -2.92 16.12
CA ASP A 177 -18.66 -1.50 15.87
C ASP A 177 -17.90 -0.79 17.01
N GLY A 178 -18.00 -1.33 18.23
CA GLY A 178 -17.47 -0.70 19.44
C GLY A 178 -15.96 -0.50 19.43
N TYR A 179 -15.18 -1.49 18.97
CA TYR A 179 -13.74 -1.35 18.91
C TYR A 179 -13.30 -0.25 17.92
N MET A 180 -14.01 -0.12 16.78
CA MET A 180 -13.69 0.89 15.77
C MET A 180 -14.04 2.29 16.25
N VAL A 181 -15.27 2.50 16.74
CA VAL A 181 -15.68 3.81 17.30
C VAL A 181 -14.69 4.26 18.37
N ARG A 182 -14.37 3.35 19.31
CA ARG A 182 -13.42 3.62 20.39
C ARG A 182 -12.01 3.96 19.86
N ALA A 183 -11.53 3.27 18.84
CA ALA A 183 -10.24 3.56 18.23
C ALA A 183 -10.19 4.99 17.67
N PHE A 184 -11.21 5.37 16.91
CA PHE A 184 -11.31 6.72 16.35
C PHE A 184 -11.42 7.80 17.43
N GLU A 185 -12.21 7.59 18.49
CA GLU A 185 -12.33 8.51 19.61
C GLU A 185 -11.00 8.71 20.33
N GLN A 186 -10.29 7.62 20.65
CA GLN A 186 -9.00 7.68 21.32
C GLN A 186 -7.92 8.33 20.43
N ALA A 187 -7.88 8.00 19.14
CA ALA A 187 -6.95 8.61 18.20
C ALA A 187 -7.22 10.12 18.06
N LYS A 188 -8.50 10.53 17.97
CA LYS A 188 -8.87 11.95 17.90
C LYS A 188 -8.51 12.73 19.15
N ALA A 189 -8.65 12.11 20.32
CA ALA A 189 -8.25 12.73 21.58
C ALA A 189 -6.71 12.87 21.68
N ALA A 190 -5.96 11.89 21.16
CA ALA A 190 -4.50 11.88 21.22
C ALA A 190 -3.86 12.84 20.21
N ASP A 191 -4.38 12.90 18.96
CA ASP A 191 -3.92 13.80 17.91
C ASP A 191 -5.10 14.48 17.21
N PRO A 192 -5.57 15.62 17.75
CA PRO A 192 -6.77 16.31 17.26
C PRO A 192 -6.66 16.85 15.82
N ASP A 193 -5.45 17.11 15.34
CA ASP A 193 -5.22 17.79 14.06
C ASP A 193 -5.04 16.81 12.91
N ALA A 194 -4.68 15.54 13.19
CA ALA A 194 -4.51 14.51 12.18
C ALA A 194 -5.84 14.11 11.53
N VAL A 195 -5.81 13.80 10.24
CA VAL A 195 -6.94 13.20 9.52
C VAL A 195 -6.98 11.70 9.84
N LEU A 196 -8.14 11.19 10.29
CA LEU A 196 -8.29 9.81 10.74
C LEU A 196 -8.99 8.97 9.66
N PHE A 197 -8.31 7.94 9.18
CA PHE A 197 -8.76 7.11 8.07
C PHE A 197 -9.26 5.73 8.55
N LEU A 198 -10.32 5.26 7.89
CA LEU A 198 -10.66 3.85 7.77
C LEU A 198 -10.05 3.36 6.46
N ASN A 199 -9.18 2.35 6.49
CA ASN A 199 -8.39 1.88 5.35
C ASN A 199 -8.71 0.42 5.02
N GLU A 200 -8.83 0.08 3.71
CA GLU A 200 -9.20 -1.28 3.29
C GLU A 200 -8.68 -1.60 1.88
N TYR A 201 -8.40 -2.87 1.62
CA TYR A 201 -7.97 -3.37 0.31
C TYR A 201 -9.09 -4.03 -0.47
N ASN A 202 -8.85 -4.27 -1.75
CA ASN A 202 -9.78 -4.93 -2.69
C ASN A 202 -11.12 -4.21 -2.87
N LEU A 203 -11.21 -2.92 -2.56
CA LEU A 203 -12.44 -2.16 -2.70
C LEU A 203 -12.82 -1.99 -4.17
N GLU A 204 -11.82 -1.77 -5.02
CA GLU A 204 -11.96 -1.69 -6.48
C GLU A 204 -12.07 -3.07 -7.12
N ASN A 205 -11.34 -4.06 -6.58
CA ASN A 205 -11.28 -5.41 -7.11
C ASN A 205 -12.59 -6.18 -6.91
N ILE A 206 -13.28 -5.95 -5.78
CA ILE A 206 -14.48 -6.68 -5.35
C ILE A 206 -15.60 -5.67 -5.02
N PRO A 207 -16.50 -5.36 -5.98
CA PRO A 207 -17.55 -4.35 -5.80
C PRO A 207 -18.40 -4.56 -4.55
N LYS A 208 -18.66 -5.82 -4.16
CA LYS A 208 -19.37 -6.16 -2.94
C LYS A 208 -18.62 -5.70 -1.69
N LYS A 209 -17.30 -5.90 -1.65
CA LYS A 209 -16.45 -5.46 -0.54
C LYS A 209 -16.44 -3.93 -0.45
N GLY A 210 -16.31 -3.25 -1.61
CA GLY A 210 -16.42 -1.79 -1.69
C GLY A 210 -17.74 -1.28 -1.13
N ALA A 211 -18.86 -1.86 -1.54
CA ALA A 211 -20.18 -1.47 -1.05
C ALA A 211 -20.36 -1.72 0.45
N THR A 212 -19.85 -2.83 0.98
CA THR A 212 -19.89 -3.15 2.43
C THR A 212 -19.04 -2.15 3.22
N PHE A 213 -17.86 -1.81 2.71
CA PHE A 213 -16.97 -0.82 3.33
C PHE A 213 -17.62 0.58 3.39
N LEU A 214 -18.20 1.07 2.32
CA LEU A 214 -18.88 2.38 2.31
C LEU A 214 -20.06 2.44 3.28
N LYS A 215 -20.86 1.36 3.35
CA LYS A 215 -21.93 1.24 4.37
C LYS A 215 -21.37 1.21 5.81
N LEU A 216 -20.21 0.62 6.01
CA LEU A 216 -19.54 0.66 7.32
C LEU A 216 -19.14 2.08 7.67
N VAL A 217 -18.50 2.83 6.76
CA VAL A 217 -18.14 4.24 6.98
C VAL A 217 -19.37 5.05 7.39
N GLU A 218 -20.46 4.96 6.63
CA GLU A 218 -21.72 5.66 6.96
C GLU A 218 -22.25 5.28 8.33
N ARG A 219 -22.21 4.00 8.70
CA ARG A 219 -22.68 3.50 9.98
C ARG A 219 -21.83 4.04 11.13
N LEU A 220 -20.51 3.99 11.01
CA LEU A 220 -19.60 4.50 12.06
C LEU A 220 -19.72 6.02 12.24
N LEU A 221 -19.89 6.78 11.14
CA LEU A 221 -20.18 8.22 11.21
C LEU A 221 -21.50 8.51 11.97
N LYS A 222 -22.56 7.71 11.71
CA LYS A 222 -23.84 7.83 12.45
C LYS A 222 -23.70 7.48 13.93
N LEU A 223 -22.74 6.63 14.29
CA LEU A 223 -22.41 6.30 15.68
C LEU A 223 -21.51 7.35 16.35
N GLY A 224 -21.08 8.38 15.62
CA GLY A 224 -20.28 9.48 16.13
C GLY A 224 -18.76 9.27 16.02
N ALA A 225 -18.29 8.22 15.33
CA ALA A 225 -16.87 8.03 15.11
C ALA A 225 -16.28 9.20 14.30
N PRO A 226 -15.21 9.87 14.77
CA PRO A 226 -14.63 11.03 14.09
C PRO A 226 -13.77 10.63 12.89
N ILE A 227 -14.37 9.91 11.91
CA ILE A 227 -13.72 9.52 10.67
C ILE A 227 -13.52 10.78 9.83
N GLY A 228 -12.27 11.06 9.49
CA GLY A 228 -11.86 12.22 8.68
C GLY A 228 -11.56 11.88 7.23
N GLY A 229 -11.40 10.59 6.88
CA GLY A 229 -11.06 10.17 5.52
C GLY A 229 -11.29 8.69 5.26
N ILE A 230 -11.23 8.32 3.99
CA ILE A 230 -11.33 6.97 3.47
C ILE A 230 -9.98 6.60 2.85
N GLY A 231 -9.37 5.50 3.30
CA GLY A 231 -8.23 4.88 2.65
C GLY A 231 -8.69 3.75 1.73
N THR A 232 -8.26 3.79 0.48
CA THR A 232 -8.31 2.65 -0.42
C THR A 232 -6.89 2.23 -0.72
N GLN A 233 -6.53 1.01 -0.32
CA GLN A 233 -5.16 0.51 -0.51
C GLN A 233 -4.80 0.44 -2.00
N SER A 234 -5.78 0.17 -2.84
CA SER A 234 -5.58 0.08 -4.30
C SER A 234 -4.49 -0.93 -4.69
N HIS A 235 -4.42 -2.07 -4.00
CA HIS A 235 -3.70 -3.23 -4.48
C HIS A 235 -4.47 -3.81 -5.67
N LEU A 236 -4.22 -3.27 -6.87
CA LEU A 236 -5.05 -3.50 -8.03
C LEU A 236 -4.80 -4.87 -8.67
N ASP A 237 -5.87 -5.51 -9.08
CA ASP A 237 -5.83 -6.63 -10.01
C ASP A 237 -5.93 -6.08 -11.46
N ILE A 238 -5.02 -6.47 -12.32
CA ILE A 238 -5.07 -6.03 -13.72
C ILE A 238 -6.31 -6.52 -14.48
N GLU A 239 -7.02 -7.52 -13.93
CA GLU A 239 -8.23 -8.09 -14.53
C GLU A 239 -9.51 -7.37 -14.14
N ILE A 240 -9.44 -6.30 -13.35
CA ILE A 240 -10.60 -5.47 -13.03
C ILE A 240 -11.28 -5.01 -14.33
N PRO A 241 -12.62 -5.18 -14.49
CA PRO A 241 -13.34 -4.64 -15.63
C PRO A 241 -13.20 -3.13 -15.74
N ALA A 242 -13.08 -2.63 -16.97
CA ALA A 242 -13.03 -1.19 -17.24
C ALA A 242 -14.28 -0.47 -16.66
N GLY A 243 -14.08 0.67 -16.04
CA GLY A 243 -15.13 1.46 -15.40
C GLY A 243 -15.45 1.04 -13.95
N GLN A 244 -14.93 -0.10 -13.46
CA GLN A 244 -15.20 -0.56 -12.11
C GLN A 244 -14.48 0.28 -11.05
N ILE A 245 -13.22 0.66 -11.30
CA ILE A 245 -12.44 1.56 -10.43
C ILE A 245 -13.14 2.93 -10.37
N THR A 246 -13.51 3.47 -11.52
CA THR A 246 -14.24 4.74 -11.61
C THR A 246 -15.57 4.71 -10.84
N ALA A 247 -16.30 3.59 -10.93
CA ALA A 247 -17.57 3.43 -10.21
C ALA A 247 -17.35 3.44 -8.69
N PHE A 248 -16.38 2.69 -8.19
CA PHE A 248 -16.03 2.69 -6.76
C PHE A 248 -15.61 4.09 -6.28
N MET A 249 -14.71 4.76 -7.03
CA MET A 249 -14.20 6.09 -6.66
C MET A 249 -15.33 7.13 -6.60
N ARG A 250 -16.29 7.07 -7.54
CA ARG A 250 -17.49 7.92 -7.52
C ARG A 250 -18.35 7.66 -6.28
N ASP A 251 -18.58 6.39 -5.95
CA ASP A 251 -19.40 6.01 -4.81
C ASP A 251 -18.72 6.41 -3.47
N ALA A 252 -17.41 6.24 -3.36
CA ALA A 252 -16.62 6.72 -2.22
C ALA A 252 -16.67 8.25 -2.09
N ALA A 253 -16.54 8.96 -3.22
CA ALA A 253 -16.60 10.42 -3.25
C ALA A 253 -17.96 10.99 -2.78
N SER A 254 -19.06 10.22 -2.93
CA SER A 254 -20.39 10.64 -2.49
C SER A 254 -20.51 10.85 -0.98
N LEU A 255 -19.60 10.26 -0.19
CA LEU A 255 -19.53 10.47 1.26
C LEU A 255 -18.92 11.83 1.65
N GLY A 256 -18.33 12.55 0.69
CA GLY A 256 -17.78 13.89 0.90
C GLY A 256 -16.47 13.95 1.68
N LEU A 257 -15.92 12.80 2.10
CA LEU A 257 -14.68 12.70 2.86
C LEU A 257 -13.44 12.77 1.95
N PRO A 258 -12.28 13.21 2.46
CA PRO A 258 -10.99 12.99 1.83
C PRO A 258 -10.74 11.51 1.52
N ILE A 259 -10.15 11.23 0.36
CA ILE A 259 -9.79 9.89 -0.10
C ILE A 259 -8.27 9.81 -0.24
N HIS A 260 -7.69 8.77 0.32
CA HIS A 260 -6.28 8.40 0.19
C HIS A 260 -6.17 7.15 -0.67
N VAL A 261 -5.53 7.23 -1.83
CA VAL A 261 -4.95 6.06 -2.49
C VAL A 261 -3.69 5.71 -1.70
N SER A 262 -3.78 4.73 -0.81
CA SER A 262 -2.84 4.59 0.30
C SER A 262 -1.69 3.62 0.06
N GLU A 263 -1.87 2.62 -0.83
CA GLU A 263 -0.94 1.48 -0.93
C GLU A 263 -0.86 0.93 -2.37
N LEU A 264 -0.94 1.80 -3.36
CA LEU A 264 -1.02 1.37 -4.76
C LEU A 264 0.11 0.42 -5.13
N ASP A 265 -0.26 -0.77 -5.55
CA ASP A 265 0.52 -1.68 -6.38
C ASP A 265 -0.39 -2.41 -7.40
N PHE A 266 0.22 -2.91 -8.48
CA PHE A 266 -0.54 -3.48 -9.60
C PHE A 266 0.25 -4.61 -10.27
N PRO A 267 0.48 -5.73 -9.57
CA PRO A 267 1.24 -6.85 -10.12
C PRO A 267 0.58 -7.42 -11.38
N MET A 268 1.38 -7.87 -12.34
CA MET A 268 0.90 -8.55 -13.55
C MET A 268 0.28 -9.92 -13.24
N GLN A 269 0.62 -10.49 -12.10
CA GLN A 269 0.03 -11.73 -11.62
C GLN A 269 -0.02 -11.72 -10.09
N ARG A 270 -1.20 -11.97 -9.54
CA ARG A 270 -1.36 -12.15 -8.09
C ARG A 270 -1.04 -13.56 -7.66
N GLU A 271 -0.43 -13.67 -6.48
CA GLU A 271 -0.16 -14.95 -5.83
C GLU A 271 -1.47 -15.75 -5.61
N GLY A 272 -1.38 -17.08 -5.74
CA GLY A 272 -2.52 -17.97 -5.52
C GLY A 272 -3.51 -18.06 -6.69
N ARG A 273 -3.35 -17.27 -7.76
CA ARG A 273 -4.18 -17.39 -8.96
C ARG A 273 -3.58 -18.36 -9.99
N MET A 274 -4.46 -18.89 -10.84
CA MET A 274 -4.03 -19.68 -12.00
C MET A 274 -3.05 -18.87 -12.85
N PRO A 275 -1.99 -19.52 -13.40
CA PRO A 275 -1.04 -18.83 -14.26
C PRO A 275 -1.75 -18.13 -15.43
N ASP A 276 -1.50 -16.84 -15.58
CA ASP A 276 -1.97 -16.06 -16.71
C ASP A 276 -1.06 -16.30 -17.91
N LEU A 277 -1.62 -16.93 -18.95
CA LEU A 277 -0.90 -17.31 -20.16
C LEU A 277 -0.78 -16.18 -21.19
N ARG A 278 -1.35 -15.00 -20.94
CA ARG A 278 -1.19 -13.84 -21.82
C ARG A 278 0.28 -13.43 -21.91
N SER A 279 0.63 -12.75 -22.99
CA SER A 279 1.98 -12.20 -23.12
C SER A 279 2.27 -11.14 -22.05
N VAL A 280 3.54 -10.92 -21.71
CA VAL A 280 3.95 -9.84 -20.81
C VAL A 280 3.47 -8.48 -21.34
N ALA A 281 3.49 -8.29 -22.66
CA ALA A 281 3.02 -7.05 -23.27
C ALA A 281 1.52 -6.81 -23.04
N ASP A 282 0.69 -7.85 -23.17
CA ASP A 282 -0.76 -7.74 -22.92
C ASP A 282 -1.04 -7.45 -21.45
N LYS A 283 -0.35 -8.13 -20.53
CA LYS A 283 -0.46 -7.87 -19.08
C LYS A 283 -0.03 -6.46 -18.73
N ARG A 284 1.06 -5.98 -19.32
CA ARG A 284 1.52 -4.59 -19.16
C ARG A 284 0.50 -3.59 -19.68
N ALA A 285 -0.12 -3.84 -20.83
CA ALA A 285 -1.19 -2.98 -21.33
C ALA A 285 -2.38 -2.91 -20.37
N GLN A 286 -2.75 -4.02 -19.72
CA GLN A 286 -3.80 -4.04 -18.69
C GLN A 286 -3.39 -3.26 -17.44
N GLN A 287 -2.16 -3.41 -16.95
CA GLN A 287 -1.64 -2.60 -15.83
C GLN A 287 -1.79 -1.11 -16.13
N VAL A 288 -1.28 -0.68 -17.29
CA VAL A 288 -1.34 0.73 -17.72
C VAL A 288 -2.78 1.23 -17.76
N ALA A 289 -3.70 0.43 -18.30
CA ALA A 289 -5.11 0.78 -18.38
C ALA A 289 -5.76 0.91 -17.00
N ARG A 290 -5.45 0.02 -16.06
CA ARG A 290 -6.05 0.07 -14.70
C ARG A 290 -5.48 1.21 -13.86
N VAL A 291 -4.17 1.42 -13.92
CA VAL A 291 -3.52 2.54 -13.22
C VAL A 291 -3.97 3.89 -13.80
N GLY A 292 -4.09 3.98 -15.11
CA GLY A 292 -4.64 5.18 -15.78
C GLY A 292 -6.07 5.47 -15.32
N GLU A 293 -6.95 4.46 -15.32
CA GLU A 293 -8.33 4.61 -14.81
C GLU A 293 -8.38 5.08 -13.35
N LEU A 294 -7.53 4.50 -12.48
CA LEU A 294 -7.45 4.94 -11.08
C LEU A 294 -7.01 6.41 -10.98
N ALA A 295 -5.95 6.78 -11.70
CA ALA A 295 -5.43 8.15 -11.68
C ALA A 295 -6.47 9.16 -12.20
N GLU A 296 -7.11 8.87 -13.33
CA GLU A 296 -8.18 9.72 -13.89
C GLU A 296 -9.35 9.87 -12.91
N ALA A 297 -9.84 8.75 -12.35
CA ALA A 297 -10.95 8.77 -11.41
C ALA A 297 -10.61 9.54 -10.12
N TYR A 298 -9.39 9.37 -9.60
CA TYR A 298 -8.92 10.07 -8.40
C TYR A 298 -8.71 11.57 -8.66
N LEU A 299 -8.08 11.93 -9.77
CA LEU A 299 -7.80 13.34 -10.11
C LEU A 299 -9.07 14.10 -10.50
N ALA A 300 -10.13 13.43 -10.93
CA ALA A 300 -11.45 14.03 -11.14
C ALA A 300 -12.18 14.40 -9.83
N LEU A 301 -11.72 13.91 -8.68
CA LEU A 301 -12.29 14.29 -7.38
C LEU A 301 -12.12 15.80 -7.10
N PRO A 302 -13.03 16.42 -6.32
CA PRO A 302 -12.80 17.75 -5.79
C PRO A 302 -11.48 17.82 -5.01
N GLU A 303 -10.76 18.94 -5.09
CA GLU A 303 -9.46 19.14 -4.44
C GLU A 303 -9.49 18.76 -2.94
N ARG A 304 -10.52 19.17 -2.21
CA ARG A 304 -10.70 18.85 -0.79
C ARG A 304 -10.82 17.36 -0.49
N GLN A 305 -11.12 16.54 -1.51
CA GLN A 305 -11.22 15.08 -1.35
C GLN A 305 -9.97 14.34 -1.80
N ARG A 306 -8.99 14.99 -2.38
CA ARG A 306 -7.71 14.40 -2.79
C ARG A 306 -6.70 14.53 -1.66
N TYR A 307 -6.62 13.53 -0.77
CA TYR A 307 -5.71 13.58 0.37
C TYR A 307 -4.26 13.32 -0.02
N ALA A 308 -3.99 12.20 -0.66
CA ALA A 308 -2.68 11.82 -1.21
C ALA A 308 -2.81 10.62 -2.15
N PHE A 309 -1.81 10.45 -3.02
CA PHE A 309 -1.64 9.31 -3.91
C PHE A 309 -0.33 8.60 -3.56
N THR A 310 -0.41 7.40 -2.98
CA THR A 310 0.74 6.70 -2.37
C THR A 310 0.91 5.31 -2.97
N THR A 311 2.16 4.94 -3.31
CA THR A 311 2.53 3.59 -3.74
C THR A 311 3.08 2.76 -2.58
N TRP A 312 2.84 1.44 -2.59
CA TRP A 312 3.35 0.52 -1.57
C TRP A 312 4.77 0.04 -1.92
N GLY A 313 5.71 0.91 -1.69
CA GLY A 313 7.09 0.91 -2.16
C GLY A 313 7.32 2.04 -3.14
N LEU A 314 8.58 2.38 -3.41
CA LEU A 314 8.92 3.44 -4.36
C LEU A 314 9.28 2.87 -5.74
N ARG A 315 10.19 1.90 -5.77
CA ARG A 315 10.68 1.21 -6.99
C ARG A 315 10.22 -0.25 -6.96
N ASP A 316 10.18 -0.89 -8.10
CA ASP A 316 9.80 -2.31 -8.19
C ASP A 316 10.57 -3.18 -7.18
N ILE A 317 11.87 -2.95 -7.00
CA ILE A 317 12.69 -3.70 -6.03
C ILE A 317 12.33 -3.43 -4.57
N ASP A 318 11.67 -2.32 -4.28
CA ASP A 318 11.23 -1.97 -2.94
C ASP A 318 9.89 -2.64 -2.58
N SER A 319 9.14 -3.13 -3.57
CA SER A 319 7.83 -3.77 -3.37
C SER A 319 7.93 -5.08 -2.60
N TRP A 320 7.01 -5.29 -1.65
CA TRP A 320 6.84 -6.54 -0.91
C TRP A 320 6.56 -7.76 -1.81
N LEU A 321 6.07 -7.51 -3.04
CA LEU A 321 5.80 -8.53 -4.07
C LEU A 321 7.07 -9.00 -4.80
N VAL A 322 8.13 -8.21 -4.76
CA VAL A 322 9.38 -8.44 -5.52
C VAL A 322 10.58 -8.69 -4.61
N ARG A 323 10.62 -8.02 -3.48
CA ARG A 323 11.72 -8.15 -2.48
C ARG A 323 12.04 -9.62 -2.18
N GLU A 324 13.30 -9.88 -1.88
CA GLU A 324 13.81 -11.21 -1.53
C GLU A 324 13.71 -12.23 -2.69
N GLY A 325 13.61 -11.75 -3.93
CA GLY A 325 13.52 -12.60 -5.11
C GLY A 325 12.19 -13.34 -5.25
N LYS A 326 11.14 -12.86 -4.61
CA LYS A 326 9.79 -13.46 -4.67
C LYS A 326 9.22 -13.48 -6.09
N SER A 327 9.52 -12.46 -6.88
CA SER A 327 8.97 -12.30 -8.22
C SER A 327 9.89 -11.41 -9.09
N SER A 328 9.77 -11.54 -10.40
CA SER A 328 10.36 -10.63 -11.41
C SER A 328 9.32 -9.65 -11.96
N ASP A 329 8.21 -9.44 -11.26
CA ASP A 329 7.14 -8.52 -11.66
C ASP A 329 7.60 -7.05 -11.58
N SER A 330 6.79 -6.17 -12.09
CA SER A 330 7.00 -4.72 -12.07
C SER A 330 5.71 -4.05 -11.60
N PRO A 331 5.44 -4.10 -10.27
CA PRO A 331 4.16 -3.73 -9.71
C PRO A 331 4.04 -2.25 -9.34
N LEU A 332 5.07 -1.44 -9.53
CA LEU A 332 5.10 -0.04 -9.14
C LEU A 332 5.30 0.89 -10.34
N LEU A 333 5.33 2.20 -10.09
CA LEU A 333 5.45 3.23 -11.12
C LEU A 333 6.90 3.43 -11.61
N LEU A 334 7.87 3.10 -10.77
CA LEU A 334 9.30 3.21 -11.06
C LEU A 334 9.93 1.81 -11.13
N ASP A 335 10.75 1.58 -12.15
CA ASP A 335 11.52 0.34 -12.25
C ASP A 335 12.59 0.20 -11.15
N ALA A 336 13.35 -0.88 -11.20
CA ALA A 336 14.39 -1.16 -10.20
C ALA A 336 15.47 -0.06 -10.10
N GLU A 337 15.71 0.66 -11.18
CA GLU A 337 16.68 1.76 -11.27
C GLU A 337 16.05 3.14 -11.03
N GLY A 338 14.76 3.20 -10.69
CA GLY A 338 14.06 4.46 -10.45
C GLY A 338 13.65 5.21 -11.73
N ARG A 339 13.56 4.51 -12.87
CA ARG A 339 13.09 5.09 -14.14
C ARG A 339 11.58 4.89 -14.28
N ALA A 340 10.93 5.86 -14.90
CA ALA A 340 9.51 5.79 -15.19
C ALA A 340 9.16 4.62 -16.12
N ASN A 341 8.17 3.82 -15.74
CA ASN A 341 7.59 2.80 -16.59
C ASN A 341 6.31 3.30 -17.31
N PRO A 342 5.66 2.49 -18.16
CA PRO A 342 4.45 2.93 -18.87
C PRO A 342 3.27 3.28 -17.93
N ALA A 343 3.15 2.67 -16.75
CA ALA A 343 2.10 3.02 -15.79
C ALA A 343 2.34 4.42 -15.16
N TYR A 344 3.60 4.79 -14.94
CA TYR A 344 3.97 6.16 -14.57
C TYR A 344 3.46 7.18 -15.60
N GLN A 345 3.66 6.88 -16.89
CA GLN A 345 3.20 7.78 -17.96
C GLN A 345 1.67 7.90 -18.00
N ALA A 346 0.94 6.82 -17.65
CA ALA A 346 -0.51 6.88 -17.52
C ALA A 346 -0.96 7.81 -16.38
N VAL A 347 -0.27 7.79 -15.23
CA VAL A 347 -0.54 8.72 -14.13
C VAL A 347 -0.27 10.18 -14.55
N VAL A 348 0.84 10.42 -15.26
CA VAL A 348 1.16 11.76 -15.78
C VAL A 348 0.12 12.24 -16.77
N ALA A 349 -0.32 11.37 -17.68
CA ALA A 349 -1.33 11.69 -18.69
C ALA A 349 -2.70 12.05 -18.08
N ALA A 350 -3.03 11.49 -16.92
CA ALA A 350 -4.28 11.77 -16.20
C ALA A 350 -4.32 13.18 -15.59
N VAL A 351 -3.19 13.89 -15.52
CA VAL A 351 -3.14 15.28 -14.99
C VAL A 351 -3.62 16.29 -16.05
N GLY A 352 -3.54 15.96 -17.34
CA GLY A 352 -3.99 16.80 -18.47
C GLY A 352 -2.85 17.52 -19.14
#